data_22aff54c5e116100885b29af7297ac87
#
_entry.id   22aff54c5e116100885b29af7297ac87
#
_cell.length_a   1.000
_cell.length_b   1.000
_cell.length_c   1.000
_cell.angle_alpha   90.00
_cell.angle_beta   90.00
_cell.angle_gamma   90.00
#
_symmetry.space_group_name_H-M   'P 1'
#
loop_
_entity.id
_entity.type
_entity.pdbx_description
1 polymer ?
#
loop_
_entity_poly.entity_id
_entity_poly.type
_entity_poly.pdbx_seq_one_letter_code
_entity_poly.pdbx_strand_id
1 'polypeptide(L)'
;TIAKPGDEGYESYVYASWGNPARLQTPGEVGDYELRFVNGDQTVIATRVIALTPAPVSLTAVDSAVVGQYVPVTWQGPNADYDTLQVQQADGTYLTYAYINDLNPLVLQMPDTPGAYNIVYMLNDREPLVSRPIAVLPAGSAVQPVPSSLTAPDRVVAGTDFPIGWSW
;
A
#
# COMPACT_ATOMS: atom_id res chain seq x y z
N THR A 1 12.53 19.13 -4.74
CA THR A 1 12.80 18.38 -3.51
C THR A 1 11.79 18.73 -2.43
N ILE A 2 11.66 17.90 -1.42
CA ILE A 2 10.93 18.16 -0.17
C ILE A 2 11.87 17.85 1.00
N ALA A 3 11.89 18.70 2.02
CA ALA A 3 12.74 18.58 3.20
C ALA A 3 12.02 19.11 4.44
N LYS A 4 12.50 18.79 5.65
CA LYS A 4 12.08 19.49 6.87
C LYS A 4 12.62 20.92 6.85
N PRO A 5 11.90 21.89 7.45
CA PRO A 5 12.37 23.28 7.51
C PRO A 5 13.77 23.37 8.15
N GLY A 6 14.68 24.03 7.47
CA GLY A 6 16.07 24.23 7.95
C GLY A 6 17.04 23.08 7.67
N ASP A 7 16.60 21.93 7.15
CA ASP A 7 17.49 20.86 6.72
C ASP A 7 18.24 21.24 5.44
N GLU A 8 19.53 20.92 5.37
CA GLU A 8 20.34 21.12 4.16
C GLU A 8 20.08 20.04 3.09
N GLY A 9 19.63 18.86 3.51
CA GLY A 9 19.29 17.73 2.63
C GLY A 9 17.84 17.76 2.12
N TYR A 10 17.38 16.60 1.68
CA TYR A 10 15.98 16.38 1.27
C TYR A 10 15.55 14.95 1.60
N GLU A 11 14.24 14.76 1.81
CA GLU A 11 13.63 13.46 2.05
C GLU A 11 13.31 12.73 0.72
N SER A 12 12.79 13.49 -0.25
CA SER A 12 12.54 12.99 -1.59
C SER A 12 12.66 14.08 -2.65
N TYR A 13 12.72 13.67 -3.91
CA TYR A 13 12.85 14.60 -5.03
C TYR A 13 12.16 14.07 -6.30
N VAL A 14 11.93 14.99 -7.23
CA VAL A 14 11.50 14.71 -8.60
C VAL A 14 12.22 15.67 -9.55
N TYR A 15 12.62 15.18 -10.70
CA TYR A 15 13.20 16.06 -11.72
C TYR A 15 12.10 16.84 -12.46
N ALA A 16 12.31 18.15 -12.61
CA ALA A 16 11.39 19.02 -13.37
C ALA A 16 11.22 18.59 -14.85
N SER A 17 12.23 17.91 -15.40
CA SER A 17 12.17 17.36 -16.76
C SER A 17 11.20 16.19 -16.93
N TRP A 18 10.70 15.59 -15.85
CA TRP A 18 9.75 14.47 -15.92
C TRP A 18 8.31 14.90 -16.15
N GLY A 19 8.01 16.20 -16.06
CA GLY A 19 6.71 16.75 -16.38
C GLY A 19 6.35 18.01 -15.62
N ASN A 20 5.30 18.67 -16.09
CA ASN A 20 4.65 19.80 -15.42
C ASN A 20 3.13 19.66 -15.58
N PRO A 21 2.37 19.35 -14.51
CA PRO A 21 2.87 19.17 -13.13
C PRO A 21 3.70 17.91 -12.94
N ALA A 22 4.71 17.98 -12.06
CA ALA A 22 5.46 16.84 -11.58
C ALA A 22 4.77 16.22 -10.34
N ARG A 23 4.94 14.92 -10.15
CA ARG A 23 4.47 14.19 -8.96
C ARG A 23 5.65 13.94 -8.04
N LEU A 24 5.55 14.41 -6.79
CA LEU A 24 6.56 14.25 -5.76
C LEU A 24 6.00 13.38 -4.65
N GLN A 25 6.70 12.29 -4.31
CA GLN A 25 6.36 11.46 -3.16
C GLN A 25 6.60 12.24 -1.87
N THR A 26 5.61 12.31 -0.99
CA THR A 26 5.75 12.93 0.33
C THR A 26 6.35 11.95 1.33
N PRO A 27 7.12 12.43 2.33
CA PRO A 27 7.48 11.62 3.49
C PRO A 27 6.26 11.08 4.23
N GLY A 28 6.41 9.96 4.92
CA GLY A 28 5.32 9.36 5.72
C GLY A 28 5.10 10.07 7.07
N GLU A 29 6.08 10.80 7.58
CA GLU A 29 5.99 11.53 8.84
C GLU A 29 5.18 12.82 8.67
N VAL A 30 4.22 13.06 9.58
CA VAL A 30 3.42 14.28 9.59
C VAL A 30 4.22 15.48 10.10
N GLY A 31 3.88 16.68 9.66
CA GLY A 31 4.55 17.91 10.09
C GLY A 31 4.68 18.93 8.97
N ASP A 32 5.41 19.99 9.28
CA ASP A 32 5.70 21.04 8.30
C ASP A 32 6.95 20.66 7.48
N TYR A 33 6.85 20.88 6.18
CA TYR A 33 7.90 20.64 5.21
C TYR A 33 8.06 21.81 4.27
N GLU A 34 9.25 21.91 3.64
CA GLU A 34 9.54 22.84 2.57
C GLU A 34 9.66 22.13 1.24
N LEU A 35 8.83 22.52 0.28
CA LEU A 35 9.08 22.23 -1.12
C LEU A 35 10.13 23.22 -1.62
N ARG A 36 11.19 22.72 -2.27
CA ARG A 36 12.28 23.52 -2.82
C ARG A 36 12.44 23.23 -4.30
N PHE A 37 12.39 24.27 -5.11
CA PHE A 37 12.79 24.18 -6.50
C PHE A 37 14.28 24.51 -6.59
N VAL A 38 15.07 23.52 -6.99
CA VAL A 38 16.55 23.58 -6.99
C VAL A 38 17.03 23.54 -8.43
N ASN A 39 17.92 24.42 -8.81
CA ASN A 39 18.53 24.44 -10.14
C ASN A 39 19.71 23.45 -10.26
N GLY A 40 20.31 23.39 -11.44
CA GLY A 40 21.45 22.51 -11.72
C GLY A 40 22.69 22.76 -10.87
N ASP A 41 22.85 23.97 -10.34
CA ASP A 41 23.98 24.39 -9.47
C ASP A 41 23.67 24.15 -7.97
N GLN A 42 22.65 23.39 -7.66
CA GLN A 42 22.17 23.10 -6.29
C GLN A 42 21.66 24.35 -5.54
N THR A 43 21.35 25.44 -6.26
CA THR A 43 20.78 26.65 -5.66
C THR A 43 19.26 26.53 -5.56
N VAL A 44 18.70 26.80 -4.37
CA VAL A 44 17.26 26.89 -4.15
C VAL A 44 16.76 28.20 -4.75
N ILE A 45 15.92 28.12 -5.78
CA ILE A 45 15.37 29.28 -6.49
C ILE A 45 13.93 29.61 -6.11
N ALA A 46 13.22 28.68 -5.47
CA ALA A 46 11.90 28.90 -4.88
C ALA A 46 11.65 27.93 -3.74
N THR A 47 10.91 28.38 -2.74
CA THR A 47 10.48 27.58 -1.58
C THR A 47 8.97 27.75 -1.33
N ARG A 48 8.34 26.70 -0.85
CA ARG A 48 6.96 26.75 -0.35
C ARG A 48 6.81 25.81 0.84
N VAL A 49 6.29 26.33 1.95
CA VAL A 49 5.93 25.49 3.10
C VAL A 49 4.61 24.76 2.82
N ILE A 50 4.56 23.49 3.18
CA ILE A 50 3.38 22.65 3.18
C ILE A 50 3.29 21.89 4.50
N ALA A 51 2.08 21.64 5.00
CA ALA A 51 1.85 20.78 6.14
C ALA A 51 1.44 19.38 5.64
N LEU A 52 2.15 18.35 6.08
CA LEU A 52 1.73 16.97 5.89
C LEU A 52 0.84 16.55 7.06
N THR A 53 -0.36 16.09 6.74
CA THR A 53 -1.37 15.63 7.71
C THR A 53 -1.48 14.11 7.65
N PRO A 54 -1.98 13.45 8.74
CA PRO A 54 -2.17 12.01 8.72
C PRO A 54 -3.04 11.57 7.54
N ALA A 55 -2.60 10.55 6.80
CA ALA A 55 -3.47 9.90 5.82
C ALA A 55 -4.52 9.07 6.55
N PRO A 56 -5.76 8.98 6.05
CA PRO A 56 -6.70 8.00 6.55
C PRO A 56 -6.18 6.60 6.26
N VAL A 57 -6.22 5.69 7.26
CA VAL A 57 -5.75 4.32 7.12
C VAL A 57 -6.86 3.33 7.47
N SER A 58 -7.02 2.30 6.66
CA SER A 58 -7.97 1.21 6.91
C SER A 58 -7.58 -0.07 6.19
N LEU A 59 -8.04 -1.22 6.73
CA LEU A 59 -7.92 -2.54 6.13
C LEU A 59 -9.27 -3.23 6.12
N THR A 60 -9.60 -3.84 4.99
CA THR A 60 -10.79 -4.69 4.84
C THR A 60 -10.38 -6.02 4.23
N ALA A 61 -10.74 -7.13 4.89
CA ALA A 61 -10.52 -8.49 4.44
C ALA A 61 -11.60 -9.40 5.05
N VAL A 62 -11.59 -10.68 4.73
CA VAL A 62 -12.40 -11.69 5.42
C VAL A 62 -11.91 -11.88 6.87
N ASP A 63 -12.78 -12.34 7.78
CA ASP A 63 -12.43 -12.57 9.18
C ASP A 63 -11.67 -13.89 9.39
N SER A 64 -11.79 -14.82 8.44
CA SER A 64 -11.09 -16.11 8.50
C SER A 64 -10.70 -16.61 7.12
N ALA A 65 -9.62 -17.39 7.07
CA ALA A 65 -9.10 -18.06 5.89
C ALA A 65 -8.57 -19.45 6.29
N VAL A 66 -8.34 -20.34 5.33
CA VAL A 66 -7.61 -21.58 5.60
C VAL A 66 -6.10 -21.39 5.41
N VAL A 67 -5.30 -22.27 5.99
CA VAL A 67 -3.84 -22.31 5.80
C VAL A 67 -3.47 -22.23 4.33
N GLY A 68 -2.47 -21.41 4.01
CA GLY A 68 -1.94 -21.22 2.64
C GLY A 68 -2.87 -20.50 1.67
N GLN A 69 -4.09 -20.12 2.08
CA GLN A 69 -5.04 -19.41 1.22
C GLN A 69 -4.52 -18.02 0.85
N TYR A 70 -4.79 -17.60 -0.38
CA TYR A 70 -4.59 -16.23 -0.82
C TYR A 70 -5.82 -15.38 -0.50
N VAL A 71 -5.63 -14.31 0.26
CA VAL A 71 -6.68 -13.41 0.76
C VAL A 71 -6.50 -12.02 0.17
N PRO A 72 -7.48 -11.49 -0.56
CA PRO A 72 -7.46 -10.11 -0.99
C PRO A 72 -7.72 -9.18 0.19
N VAL A 73 -6.90 -8.15 0.31
CA VAL A 73 -6.99 -7.11 1.34
C VAL A 73 -7.18 -5.78 0.65
N THR A 74 -8.34 -5.15 0.84
CA THR A 74 -8.55 -3.77 0.44
C THR A 74 -8.00 -2.86 1.53
N TRP A 75 -7.25 -1.86 1.13
CA TRP A 75 -6.57 -0.95 2.04
C TRP A 75 -6.79 0.51 1.67
N GLN A 76 -6.60 1.39 2.63
CA GLN A 76 -6.44 2.82 2.47
C GLN A 76 -5.25 3.25 3.29
N GLY A 77 -4.39 4.10 2.75
CA GLY A 77 -3.16 4.53 3.43
C GLY A 77 -2.30 5.43 2.55
N PRO A 78 -1.11 5.81 3.02
CA PRO A 78 -0.20 6.73 2.32
C PRO A 78 0.25 6.25 0.95
N ASN A 79 0.41 4.95 0.73
CA ASN A 79 1.00 4.35 -0.47
C ASN A 79 2.40 4.91 -0.76
N ALA A 80 3.21 5.02 0.31
CA ALA A 80 4.59 5.47 0.21
C ALA A 80 5.50 4.33 -0.31
N ASP A 81 6.71 4.69 -0.74
CA ASP A 81 7.72 3.70 -1.11
C ASP A 81 7.98 2.75 0.06
N TYR A 82 8.10 1.46 -0.23
CA TYR A 82 8.31 0.38 0.74
C TYR A 82 7.16 0.14 1.73
N ASP A 83 5.96 0.71 1.52
CA ASP A 83 4.79 0.33 2.28
C ASP A 83 4.43 -1.13 2.01
N THR A 84 4.11 -1.87 3.08
CA THR A 84 3.76 -3.28 3.00
C THR A 84 2.47 -3.60 3.73
N LEU A 85 1.78 -4.64 3.27
CA LEU A 85 0.85 -5.40 4.10
C LEU A 85 1.54 -6.65 4.58
N GLN A 86 1.49 -6.91 5.89
CA GLN A 86 2.11 -8.05 6.53
C GLN A 86 1.08 -8.91 7.24
N VAL A 87 1.29 -10.22 7.28
CA VAL A 87 0.60 -11.12 8.22
C VAL A 87 1.54 -11.36 9.39
N GLN A 88 1.13 -10.93 10.58
CA GLN A 88 1.95 -10.97 11.79
C GLN A 88 1.33 -11.83 12.88
N GLN A 89 2.19 -12.42 13.72
CA GLN A 89 1.82 -13.03 15.01
C GLN A 89 1.50 -11.95 16.05
N ALA A 90 0.98 -12.34 17.19
CA ALA A 90 0.63 -11.43 18.29
C ALA A 90 1.85 -10.66 18.86
N ASP A 91 3.05 -11.22 18.72
CA ASP A 91 4.31 -10.59 19.14
C ASP A 91 4.92 -9.63 18.11
N GLY A 92 4.25 -9.43 16.98
CA GLY A 92 4.72 -8.58 15.88
C GLY A 92 5.64 -9.27 14.88
N THR A 93 5.98 -10.56 15.08
CA THR A 93 6.76 -11.31 14.09
C THR A 93 5.95 -11.48 12.81
N TYR A 94 6.43 -10.95 11.68
CA TYR A 94 5.77 -11.17 10.38
C TYR A 94 6.12 -12.55 9.81
N LEU A 95 5.16 -13.14 9.11
CA LEU A 95 5.29 -14.47 8.47
C LEU A 95 5.24 -14.35 6.94
N THR A 96 4.34 -13.52 6.45
CA THR A 96 4.20 -13.24 5.02
C THR A 96 3.99 -11.74 4.82
N TYR A 97 4.38 -11.21 3.68
CA TYR A 97 4.18 -9.81 3.34
C TYR A 97 4.08 -9.61 1.82
N ALA A 98 3.57 -8.47 1.42
CA ALA A 98 3.62 -7.98 0.06
C ALA A 98 3.74 -6.45 0.04
N TYR A 99 4.50 -5.92 -0.92
CA TYR A 99 4.56 -4.48 -1.17
C TYR A 99 3.27 -3.98 -1.80
N ILE A 100 2.83 -2.81 -1.38
CA ILE A 100 1.56 -2.23 -1.81
C ILE A 100 1.58 -1.87 -3.30
N ASN A 101 2.56 -1.09 -3.78
CA ASN A 101 2.81 -0.77 -5.19
C ASN A 101 1.54 -0.45 -6.00
N ASP A 102 0.65 0.39 -5.48
CA ASP A 102 -0.64 0.77 -6.09
C ASP A 102 -1.65 -0.39 -6.27
N LEU A 103 -1.34 -1.60 -5.80
CA LEU A 103 -2.25 -2.74 -5.90
C LEU A 103 -3.34 -2.68 -4.84
N ASN A 104 -4.60 -2.55 -5.26
CA ASN A 104 -5.75 -2.52 -4.36
C ASN A 104 -6.97 -3.19 -5.01
N PRO A 105 -7.41 -4.37 -4.54
CA PRO A 105 -6.90 -5.10 -3.37
C PRO A 105 -5.50 -5.68 -3.59
N LEU A 106 -4.72 -5.76 -2.50
CA LEU A 106 -3.46 -6.51 -2.46
C LEU A 106 -3.72 -7.92 -1.94
N VAL A 107 -3.14 -8.93 -2.57
CA VAL A 107 -3.36 -10.34 -2.21
C VAL A 107 -2.23 -10.82 -1.29
N LEU A 108 -2.60 -11.30 -0.09
CA LEU A 108 -1.67 -11.87 0.88
C LEU A 108 -1.86 -13.39 0.98
N GLN A 109 -0.75 -14.13 1.02
CA GLN A 109 -0.77 -15.55 1.34
C GLN A 109 -0.86 -15.72 2.86
N MET A 110 -1.81 -16.53 3.32
CA MET A 110 -1.93 -16.86 4.74
C MET A 110 -0.88 -17.89 5.15
N PRO A 111 -0.46 -17.88 6.43
CA PRO A 111 0.48 -18.86 6.97
C PRO A 111 -0.01 -20.31 6.83
N ASP A 112 0.94 -21.25 6.83
CA ASP A 112 0.64 -22.70 6.77
C ASP A 112 0.26 -23.29 8.14
N THR A 113 0.31 -22.49 9.20
CA THR A 113 -0.04 -22.92 10.56
C THR A 113 -1.35 -22.26 10.99
N PRO A 114 -2.35 -23.04 11.44
CA PRO A 114 -3.57 -22.47 12.00
C PRO A 114 -3.32 -21.63 13.23
N GLY A 115 -4.04 -20.51 13.37
CA GLY A 115 -3.87 -19.61 14.51
C GLY A 115 -4.58 -18.27 14.34
N ALA A 116 -4.43 -17.41 15.34
CA ALA A 116 -4.86 -16.02 15.27
C ALA A 116 -3.68 -15.14 14.85
N TYR A 117 -3.92 -14.32 13.83
CA TYR A 117 -2.93 -13.44 13.22
C TYR A 117 -3.50 -12.03 13.05
N ASN A 118 -2.64 -11.10 12.70
CA ASN A 118 -3.03 -9.75 12.32
C ASN A 118 -2.54 -9.45 10.89
N ILE A 119 -3.40 -8.86 10.08
CA ILE A 119 -2.98 -8.18 8.86
C ILE A 119 -2.62 -6.75 9.26
N VAL A 120 -1.42 -6.30 8.95
CA VAL A 120 -0.89 -5.00 9.39
C VAL A 120 -0.41 -4.21 8.18
N TYR A 121 -0.83 -2.94 8.10
CA TYR A 121 -0.27 -1.97 7.16
C TYR A 121 0.98 -1.36 7.80
N MET A 122 2.12 -1.53 7.18
CA MET A 122 3.39 -0.99 7.62
C MET A 122 3.82 0.17 6.71
N LEU A 123 4.04 1.34 7.30
CA LEU A 123 4.64 2.49 6.63
C LEU A 123 6.15 2.28 6.49
N ASN A 124 6.67 2.36 5.28
CA ASN A 124 8.10 2.17 4.98
C ASN A 124 8.69 0.89 5.60
N ASP A 125 7.89 -0.18 5.72
CA ASP A 125 8.27 -1.44 6.36
C ASP A 125 8.77 -1.32 7.81
N ARG A 126 8.41 -0.26 8.53
CA ARG A 126 8.91 0.07 9.87
C ARG A 126 7.82 0.39 10.89
N GLU A 127 6.84 1.20 10.51
CA GLU A 127 5.84 1.73 11.44
C GLU A 127 4.46 1.13 11.16
N PRO A 128 3.83 0.43 12.14
CA PRO A 128 2.48 -0.08 11.96
C PRO A 128 1.47 1.06 12.03
N LEU A 129 0.68 1.26 10.97
CA LEU A 129 -0.35 2.29 10.89
C LEU A 129 -1.72 1.78 11.35
N VAL A 130 -2.07 0.57 10.95
CA VAL A 130 -3.35 -0.07 11.29
C VAL A 130 -3.19 -1.58 11.24
N SER A 131 -3.92 -2.28 12.10
CA SER A 131 -3.98 -3.74 12.12
C SER A 131 -5.42 -4.24 12.09
N ARG A 132 -5.62 -5.43 11.51
CA ARG A 132 -6.88 -6.16 11.43
C ARG A 132 -6.65 -7.62 11.80
N PRO A 133 -7.38 -8.18 12.78
CA PRO A 133 -7.26 -9.60 13.11
C PRO A 133 -7.82 -10.48 11.98
N ILE A 134 -7.22 -11.67 11.81
CA ILE A 134 -7.69 -12.74 10.93
C ILE A 134 -7.42 -14.10 11.59
N ALA A 135 -8.40 -15.01 11.51
CA ALA A 135 -8.24 -16.38 11.96
C ALA A 135 -7.81 -17.27 10.79
N VAL A 136 -6.66 -17.95 10.92
CA VAL A 136 -6.22 -18.96 9.96
C VAL A 136 -6.62 -20.34 10.49
N LEU A 137 -7.48 -21.04 9.74
CA LEU A 137 -8.08 -22.31 10.10
C LEU A 137 -7.37 -23.48 9.42
N PRO A 138 -7.46 -24.70 9.93
CA PRO A 138 -6.94 -25.89 9.27
C PRO A 138 -7.50 -26.07 7.85
N ALA A 139 -6.76 -26.77 7.00
CA ALA A 139 -7.22 -27.13 5.64
C ALA A 139 -8.55 -27.89 5.70
N GLY A 140 -9.47 -27.55 4.79
CA GLY A 140 -10.81 -28.15 4.73
C GLY A 140 -11.84 -27.56 5.70
N SER A 141 -11.47 -26.58 6.52
CA SER A 141 -12.43 -25.81 7.33
C SER A 141 -13.37 -25.00 6.43
N ALA A 142 -14.64 -24.86 6.88
CA ALA A 142 -15.57 -23.94 6.23
C ALA A 142 -15.16 -22.49 6.54
N VAL A 143 -14.87 -21.71 5.52
CA VAL A 143 -14.57 -20.28 5.63
C VAL A 143 -15.56 -19.48 4.78
N GLN A 144 -15.70 -18.20 5.10
CA GLN A 144 -16.47 -17.30 4.26
C GLN A 144 -15.82 -17.25 2.86
N PRO A 145 -16.60 -17.52 1.77
CA PRO A 145 -16.04 -17.42 0.44
C PRO A 145 -15.57 -16.00 0.16
N VAL A 146 -14.38 -15.87 -0.42
CA VAL A 146 -13.91 -14.59 -0.93
C VAL A 146 -14.83 -14.19 -2.08
N PRO A 147 -15.49 -13.02 -2.03
CA PRO A 147 -16.31 -12.56 -3.13
C PRO A 147 -15.46 -12.46 -4.40
N SER A 148 -15.88 -13.11 -5.46
CA SER A 148 -15.20 -13.04 -6.75
C SER A 148 -16.19 -12.70 -7.85
N SER A 149 -15.77 -11.85 -8.78
CA SER A 149 -16.55 -11.51 -9.95
C SER A 149 -15.69 -11.50 -11.21
N LEU A 150 -16.32 -11.81 -12.33
CA LEU A 150 -15.73 -11.67 -13.66
C LEU A 150 -16.66 -10.80 -14.50
N THR A 151 -16.11 -9.77 -15.12
CA THR A 151 -16.83 -8.90 -16.05
C THR A 151 -16.16 -8.92 -17.42
N ALA A 152 -16.96 -9.02 -18.45
CA ALA A 152 -16.52 -8.94 -19.84
C ALA A 152 -17.69 -8.39 -20.68
N PRO A 153 -17.44 -7.85 -21.89
CA PRO A 153 -18.51 -7.51 -22.82
C PRO A 153 -19.33 -8.76 -23.21
N ASP A 154 -20.64 -8.62 -23.33
CA ASP A 154 -21.52 -9.72 -23.78
C ASP A 154 -21.25 -10.17 -25.21
N ARG A 155 -20.64 -9.31 -26.01
CA ARG A 155 -20.30 -9.55 -27.41
C ARG A 155 -18.98 -8.90 -27.75
N VAL A 156 -18.14 -9.65 -28.46
CA VAL A 156 -16.84 -9.17 -28.99
C VAL A 156 -16.70 -9.59 -30.45
N VAL A 157 -15.92 -8.86 -31.21
CA VAL A 157 -15.62 -9.20 -32.62
C VAL A 157 -14.53 -10.27 -32.62
N ALA A 158 -14.70 -11.30 -33.44
CA ALA A 158 -13.69 -12.35 -33.55
C ALA A 158 -12.36 -11.80 -34.05
N GLY A 159 -11.26 -12.19 -33.39
CA GLY A 159 -9.90 -11.74 -33.71
C GLY A 159 -9.51 -10.37 -33.13
N THR A 160 -10.30 -9.80 -32.21
CA THR A 160 -9.95 -8.56 -31.49
C THR A 160 -9.73 -8.80 -30.01
N ASP A 161 -8.88 -7.96 -29.40
CA ASP A 161 -8.70 -7.93 -27.95
C ASP A 161 -9.87 -7.22 -27.29
N PHE A 162 -10.22 -7.63 -26.08
CA PHE A 162 -11.27 -7.00 -25.27
C PHE A 162 -10.88 -6.99 -23.77
N PRO A 163 -11.36 -6.00 -23.01
CA PRO A 163 -11.08 -5.91 -21.58
C PRO A 163 -11.83 -6.97 -20.79
N ILE A 164 -11.15 -7.60 -19.85
CA ILE A 164 -11.71 -8.50 -18.82
C ILE A 164 -11.43 -7.86 -17.47
N GLY A 165 -12.48 -7.64 -16.68
CA GLY A 165 -12.35 -7.20 -15.28
C GLY A 165 -12.62 -8.35 -14.34
N TRP A 166 -11.92 -8.41 -13.22
CA TRP A 166 -12.17 -9.37 -12.16
C TRP A 166 -12.01 -8.71 -10.79
N SER A 167 -12.70 -9.29 -9.81
CA SER A 167 -12.48 -8.98 -8.39
C SER A 167 -12.52 -10.29 -7.59
N TRP A 168 -11.83 -10.31 -6.50
CA TRP A 168 -11.82 -11.36 -5.47
C TRP A 168 -11.74 -10.73 -4.11
#